data_bbad01d83a3b83867ee425dcf60680a1
#
_entry.id   bbad01d83a3b83867ee425dcf60680a1
#
_cell.length_a   1.000
_cell.length_b   1.000
_cell.length_c   1.000
_cell.angle_alpha   90.00
_cell.angle_beta   90.00
_cell.angle_gamma   90.00
#
_symmetry.space_group_name_H-M   'P 1'
#
loop_
_entity.id
_entity.type
_entity.pdbx_description
1 polymer ?
#
loop_
_entity_poly.entity_id
_entity_poly.type
_entity_poly.pdbx_seq_one_letter_code
_entity_poly.pdbx_strand_id
1 'polypeptide(L)'
;AFKAGAANAGRDVQRHKRSGLKALVVKNVADKYSRKQVEALEAVAKTYKAKGLAWMKVNAEGVFEGGISKFYAGKEAEVCAKLGAEKNDLLLFVSDENWQLACTALGAVRKQLGKDLNLYNPNDEFHFAWIIDFPYFAFNEETQSWETEHHMFTLPQKQYWDTLESDPGAVKGDLYDLVLNGYEL
;
A
#
# COMPACT_ATOMS: atom_id res chain seq x y z
N ALA A 1 4.83 1.18 -15.12
CA ALA A 1 3.97 0.21 -14.46
C ALA A 1 4.35 0.15 -12.98
N PHE A 2 3.45 0.52 -12.08
CA PHE A 2 3.67 0.41 -10.64
C PHE A 2 3.56 -1.07 -10.25
N LYS A 3 4.66 -1.71 -9.88
CA LYS A 3 4.59 -2.98 -9.16
C LYS A 3 4.48 -2.67 -7.67
N ALA A 4 3.28 -2.75 -7.12
CA ALA A 4 3.12 -2.93 -5.69
C ALA A 4 3.68 -4.32 -5.36
N GLY A 5 4.81 -4.37 -4.65
CA GLY A 5 5.35 -5.62 -4.15
C GLY A 5 4.35 -6.24 -3.18
N ALA A 6 3.64 -7.27 -3.62
CA ALA A 6 2.81 -8.08 -2.75
C ALA A 6 3.73 -8.87 -1.81
N ALA A 7 3.94 -8.35 -0.61
CA ALA A 7 4.53 -9.14 0.45
C ALA A 7 3.51 -10.22 0.87
N ASN A 8 3.91 -11.46 0.74
CA ASN A 8 3.17 -12.69 1.03
C ASN A 8 2.17 -12.58 2.17
N ALA A 9 0.89 -12.87 1.86
CA ALA A 9 -0.16 -13.14 2.81
C ALA A 9 0.10 -14.50 3.50
N GLY A 10 0.96 -14.50 4.51
CA GLY A 10 1.09 -15.60 5.45
C GLY A 10 -0.08 -15.54 6.44
N ARG A 11 -0.81 -16.62 6.52
CA ARG A 11 -1.91 -16.87 7.47
C ARG A 11 -1.49 -16.58 8.90
N ASP A 12 -2.14 -15.61 9.54
CA ASP A 12 -2.08 -15.50 11.01
C ASP A 12 -3.24 -14.66 11.56
N VAL A 13 -3.86 -15.16 12.60
CA VAL A 13 -5.04 -14.68 13.31
C VAL A 13 -4.85 -13.28 13.96
N GLN A 14 -3.67 -12.69 13.88
CA GLN A 14 -3.34 -11.38 14.46
C GLN A 14 -3.17 -10.25 13.42
N ARG A 15 -3.93 -10.26 12.33
CA ARG A 15 -3.80 -9.25 11.24
C ARG A 15 -3.96 -7.80 11.70
N HIS A 16 -4.78 -7.53 12.70
CA HIS A 16 -5.07 -6.18 13.19
C HIS A 16 -3.99 -5.58 14.10
N LYS A 17 -2.98 -6.36 14.54
CA LYS A 17 -1.85 -5.88 15.37
C LYS A 17 -0.49 -5.92 14.67
N ARG A 18 -0.43 -6.11 13.36
CA ARG A 18 0.85 -6.11 12.66
C ARG A 18 1.32 -4.69 12.41
N SER A 19 2.41 -4.31 13.06
CA SER A 19 3.21 -3.18 12.60
C SER A 19 3.61 -3.45 11.15
N GLY A 20 3.26 -2.54 10.25
CA GLY A 20 3.50 -2.68 8.81
C GLY A 20 4.46 -1.64 8.29
N LEU A 21 5.64 -2.06 7.84
CA LEU A 21 6.43 -1.25 6.93
C LEU A 21 5.94 -1.51 5.51
N LYS A 22 5.46 -0.46 4.85
CA LYS A 22 5.07 -0.48 3.44
C LYS A 22 6.02 0.37 2.62
N ALA A 23 6.34 -0.11 1.43
CA ALA A 23 7.23 0.58 0.50
C ALA A 23 6.55 0.82 -0.85
N LEU A 24 6.85 1.96 -1.45
CA LEU A 24 6.48 2.32 -2.82
C LEU A 24 7.75 2.66 -3.58
N VAL A 25 7.95 2.00 -4.71
CA VAL A 25 9.05 2.30 -5.64
C VAL A 25 8.50 3.15 -6.77
N VAL A 26 9.04 4.35 -6.92
CA VAL A 26 8.70 5.26 -8.02
C VAL A 26 9.83 5.23 -9.03
N LYS A 27 9.54 4.68 -10.20
CA LYS A 27 10.54 4.36 -11.21
C LYS A 27 11.08 5.61 -11.91
N ASN A 28 12.41 5.69 -12.01
CA ASN A 28 13.13 6.64 -12.85
C ASN A 28 12.80 8.13 -12.59
N VAL A 29 12.74 8.51 -11.30
CA VAL A 29 12.39 9.89 -10.89
C VAL A 29 13.27 10.47 -9.79
N ALA A 30 14.34 9.79 -9.37
CA ALA A 30 15.16 10.25 -8.27
C ALA A 30 15.76 11.65 -8.50
N ASP A 31 16.15 11.94 -9.72
CA ASP A 31 16.67 13.25 -10.17
C ASP A 31 15.60 14.34 -10.28
N LYS A 32 14.34 13.95 -10.50
CA LYS A 32 13.19 14.86 -10.68
C LYS A 32 12.56 15.32 -9.39
N TYR A 33 12.77 14.59 -8.29
CA TYR A 33 12.19 14.91 -6.99
C TYR A 33 13.21 15.57 -6.08
N SER A 34 13.03 16.85 -5.83
CA SER A 34 13.76 17.57 -4.79
C SER A 34 13.26 17.19 -3.40
N ARG A 35 14.03 17.51 -2.37
CA ARG A 35 13.62 17.32 -0.97
C ARG A 35 12.27 17.99 -0.67
N LYS A 36 12.06 19.20 -1.17
CA LYS A 36 10.81 19.95 -0.98
C LYS A 36 9.59 19.23 -1.58
N GLN A 37 9.76 18.59 -2.74
CA GLN A 37 8.69 17.82 -3.36
C GLN A 37 8.38 16.53 -2.56
N VAL A 38 9.40 15.88 -2.00
CA VAL A 38 9.16 14.74 -1.10
C VAL A 38 8.48 15.17 0.19
N GLU A 39 8.83 16.34 0.75
CA GLU A 39 8.12 16.92 1.91
C GLU A 39 6.64 17.22 1.59
N ALA A 40 6.32 17.62 0.36
CA ALA A 40 4.93 17.77 -0.08
C ALA A 40 4.17 16.42 -0.11
N LEU A 41 4.83 15.34 -0.55
CA LEU A 41 4.26 13.99 -0.48
C LEU A 41 4.08 13.51 0.96
N GLU A 42 4.99 13.89 1.87
CA GLU A 42 4.83 13.60 3.29
C GLU A 42 3.59 14.29 3.87
N ALA A 43 3.31 15.53 3.47
CA ALA A 43 2.09 16.23 3.87
C ALA A 43 0.83 15.46 3.42
N VAL A 44 0.83 14.88 2.21
CA VAL A 44 -0.26 14.00 1.74
C VAL A 44 -0.40 12.78 2.66
N ALA A 45 0.69 12.08 2.98
CA ALA A 45 0.64 10.93 3.87
C ALA A 45 0.08 11.28 5.26
N LYS A 46 0.47 12.44 5.82
CA LYS A 46 -0.01 12.95 7.11
C LYS A 46 -1.51 13.27 7.12
N THR A 47 -2.08 13.69 6.00
CA THR A 47 -3.54 13.88 5.87
C THR A 47 -4.30 12.58 6.15
N TYR A 48 -3.67 11.44 5.86
CA TYR A 48 -4.20 10.09 6.14
C TYR A 48 -3.64 9.50 7.45
N LYS A 49 -3.29 10.35 8.41
CA LYS A 49 -2.85 10.02 9.78
C LYS A 49 -1.50 9.29 9.87
N ALA A 50 -0.70 9.22 8.80
CA ALA A 50 0.66 8.71 8.91
C ALA A 50 1.51 9.65 9.78
N LYS A 51 2.40 9.07 10.59
CA LYS A 51 3.35 9.83 11.44
C LYS A 51 4.43 10.54 10.61
N GLY A 52 4.71 10.02 9.40
CA GLY A 52 5.69 10.58 8.47
C GLY A 52 5.83 9.73 7.22
N LEU A 53 6.65 10.22 6.29
CA LEU A 53 7.03 9.54 5.06
C LEU A 53 8.57 9.45 5.01
N ALA A 54 9.12 8.27 5.26
CA ALA A 54 10.54 8.05 5.09
C ALA A 54 10.86 7.84 3.60
N TRP A 55 12.04 8.27 3.17
CA TRP A 55 12.42 8.18 1.77
C TRP A 55 13.93 8.02 1.59
N MET A 56 14.31 7.48 0.45
CA MET A 56 15.67 7.50 -0.09
C MET A 56 15.63 7.35 -1.60
N LYS A 57 16.69 7.74 -2.27
CA LYS A 57 16.87 7.64 -3.72
C LYS A 57 17.91 6.59 -4.04
N VAL A 58 17.78 5.94 -5.18
CA VAL A 58 18.84 5.13 -5.77
C VAL A 58 19.50 6.00 -6.84
N ASN A 59 20.75 6.38 -6.67
CA ASN A 59 21.45 7.20 -7.66
C ASN A 59 21.89 6.40 -8.90
N ALA A 60 22.56 7.06 -9.84
CA ALA A 60 23.03 6.44 -11.08
C ALA A 60 24.08 5.33 -10.87
N GLU A 61 24.81 5.39 -9.77
CA GLU A 61 25.79 4.38 -9.36
C GLU A 61 25.14 3.19 -8.66
N GLY A 62 23.88 3.33 -8.20
CA GLY A 62 23.16 2.31 -7.44
C GLY A 62 23.31 2.47 -5.92
N VAL A 63 23.81 3.61 -5.46
CA VAL A 63 23.99 3.94 -4.05
C VAL A 63 22.77 4.70 -3.53
N PHE A 64 22.42 4.48 -2.27
CA PHE A 64 21.31 5.19 -1.64
C PHE A 64 21.70 6.60 -1.18
N GLU A 65 20.86 7.58 -1.49
CA GLU A 65 21.04 8.97 -1.12
C GLU A 65 19.80 9.58 -0.47
N GLY A 66 20.03 10.53 0.43
CA GLY A 66 18.99 11.33 1.07
C GLY A 66 18.20 10.56 2.14
N GLY A 67 17.35 11.26 2.86
CA GLY A 67 16.42 10.73 3.83
C GLY A 67 17.03 9.74 4.81
N ILE A 68 16.58 8.49 4.73
CA ILE A 68 16.99 7.39 5.61
C ILE A 68 18.17 6.57 5.06
N SER A 69 18.78 6.96 3.95
CA SER A 69 19.83 6.19 3.25
C SER A 69 20.98 5.74 4.15
N LYS A 70 21.40 6.58 5.10
CA LYS A 70 22.50 6.29 6.04
C LYS A 70 22.29 5.01 6.86
N PHE A 71 21.03 4.58 7.10
CA PHE A 71 20.72 3.36 7.85
C PHE A 71 20.80 2.10 6.99
N TYR A 72 20.93 2.27 5.67
CA TYR A 72 20.94 1.19 4.68
C TYR A 72 22.24 1.12 3.88
N ALA A 73 23.27 1.89 4.28
CA ALA A 73 24.58 1.84 3.66
C ALA A 73 25.15 0.41 3.67
N GLY A 74 25.59 -0.07 2.51
CA GLY A 74 26.08 -1.44 2.33
C GLY A 74 25.00 -2.51 2.17
N LYS A 75 23.72 -2.13 2.15
CA LYS A 75 22.57 -3.04 1.94
C LYS A 75 21.80 -2.74 0.65
N GLU A 76 22.37 -1.93 -0.22
CA GLU A 76 21.71 -1.44 -1.42
C GLU A 76 21.21 -2.58 -2.30
N ALA A 77 22.06 -3.56 -2.58
CA ALA A 77 21.72 -4.70 -3.42
C ALA A 77 20.57 -5.54 -2.84
N GLU A 78 20.60 -5.79 -1.53
CA GLU A 78 19.56 -6.56 -0.83
C GLU A 78 18.20 -5.85 -0.89
N VAL A 79 18.18 -4.55 -0.55
CA VAL A 79 16.96 -3.74 -0.53
C VAL A 79 16.41 -3.57 -1.94
N CYS A 80 17.27 -3.28 -2.92
CA CYS A 80 16.85 -3.16 -4.32
C CYS A 80 16.26 -4.48 -4.85
N ALA A 81 16.89 -5.61 -4.59
CA ALA A 81 16.39 -6.93 -5.00
C ALA A 81 15.02 -7.22 -4.36
N LYS A 82 14.87 -6.94 -3.07
CA LYS A 82 13.61 -7.17 -2.34
C LYS A 82 12.45 -6.30 -2.81
N LEU A 83 12.72 -5.05 -3.18
CA LEU A 83 11.72 -4.08 -3.62
C LEU A 83 11.53 -4.05 -5.14
N GLY A 84 12.40 -4.67 -5.91
CA GLY A 84 12.47 -4.52 -7.36
C GLY A 84 12.87 -3.11 -7.77
N ALA A 85 13.72 -2.46 -6.96
CA ALA A 85 14.21 -1.12 -7.22
C ALA A 85 15.43 -1.14 -8.14
N GLU A 86 15.57 -0.09 -8.94
CA GLU A 86 16.64 0.10 -9.92
C GLU A 86 17.26 1.47 -9.75
N LYS A 87 18.31 1.72 -10.48
CA LYS A 87 18.98 3.03 -10.53
C LYS A 87 17.97 4.13 -10.91
N ASN A 88 18.14 5.29 -10.33
CA ASN A 88 17.30 6.47 -10.52
C ASN A 88 15.85 6.31 -9.98
N ASP A 89 15.57 5.33 -9.14
CA ASP A 89 14.29 5.16 -8.46
C ASP A 89 14.22 5.97 -7.17
N LEU A 90 13.02 6.43 -6.82
CA LEU A 90 12.70 7.03 -5.53
C LEU A 90 11.95 5.98 -4.69
N LEU A 91 12.45 5.73 -3.50
CA LEU A 91 11.88 4.79 -2.53
C LEU A 91 11.18 5.55 -1.42
N LEU A 92 9.92 5.25 -1.20
CA LEU A 92 9.07 5.88 -0.18
C LEU A 92 8.55 4.80 0.77
N PHE A 93 8.51 5.14 2.07
CA PHE A 93 8.15 4.18 3.10
C PHE A 93 7.20 4.82 4.12
N VAL A 94 6.18 4.06 4.52
CA VAL A 94 5.34 4.36 5.68
C VAL A 94 5.37 3.17 6.63
N SER A 95 5.59 3.44 7.90
CA SER A 95 5.54 2.45 8.96
C SER A 95 4.52 2.87 10.00
N ASP A 96 3.64 1.94 10.35
CA ASP A 96 2.67 2.13 11.42
C ASP A 96 2.36 0.79 12.11
N GLU A 97 1.88 0.85 13.35
CA GLU A 97 1.38 -0.33 14.06
C GLU A 97 0.12 -0.89 13.40
N ASN A 98 -0.69 0.01 12.83
CA ASN A 98 -1.82 -0.35 12.00
C ASN A 98 -1.37 -0.42 10.52
N TRP A 99 -1.25 -1.63 9.98
CA TRP A 99 -0.83 -1.84 8.60
C TRP A 99 -1.80 -1.24 7.57
N GLN A 100 -3.09 -1.19 7.91
CA GLN A 100 -4.14 -0.63 7.05
C GLN A 100 -3.93 0.88 6.88
N LEU A 101 -3.60 1.58 7.98
CA LEU A 101 -3.23 2.99 7.94
C LEU A 101 -2.00 3.20 7.05
N ALA A 102 -0.96 2.38 7.21
CA ALA A 102 0.24 2.47 6.38
C ALA A 102 -0.08 2.27 4.89
N CYS A 103 -0.97 1.31 4.55
CA CYS A 103 -1.41 1.07 3.17
C CYS A 103 -2.22 2.25 2.62
N THR A 104 -3.16 2.79 3.40
CA THR A 104 -4.02 3.92 2.99
C THR A 104 -3.20 5.17 2.74
N ALA A 105 -2.31 5.52 3.67
CA ALA A 105 -1.46 6.69 3.53
C ALA A 105 -0.51 6.58 2.32
N LEU A 106 0.15 5.44 2.15
CA LEU A 106 1.03 5.23 1.00
C LEU A 106 0.26 5.11 -0.32
N GLY A 107 -0.97 4.59 -0.28
CA GLY A 107 -1.91 4.58 -1.40
C GLY A 107 -2.29 5.99 -1.87
N ALA A 108 -2.53 6.91 -0.93
CA ALA A 108 -2.78 8.32 -1.24
C ALA A 108 -1.55 8.99 -1.89
N VAL A 109 -0.36 8.74 -1.36
CA VAL A 109 0.90 9.21 -1.97
C VAL A 109 1.07 8.65 -3.39
N ARG A 110 0.75 7.37 -3.62
CA ARG A 110 0.77 6.76 -4.96
C ARG A 110 -0.17 7.47 -5.93
N LYS A 111 -1.39 7.79 -5.49
CA LYS A 111 -2.37 8.53 -6.32
C LYS A 111 -1.85 9.93 -6.67
N GLN A 112 -1.28 10.62 -5.70
CA GLN A 112 -0.69 11.95 -5.92
C GLN A 112 0.45 11.90 -6.94
N LEU A 113 1.37 10.94 -6.79
CA LEU A 113 2.46 10.71 -7.74
C LEU A 113 1.97 10.40 -9.15
N GLY A 114 0.90 9.60 -9.28
CA GLY A 114 0.27 9.31 -10.56
C GLY A 114 -0.19 10.57 -11.30
N LYS A 115 -0.73 11.55 -10.57
CA LYS A 115 -1.13 12.86 -11.08
C LYS A 115 0.08 13.73 -11.43
N ASP A 116 1.01 13.87 -10.50
CA ASP A 116 2.18 14.74 -10.65
C ASP A 116 3.09 14.32 -11.82
N LEU A 117 3.15 13.04 -12.09
CA LEU A 117 3.94 12.45 -13.18
C LEU A 117 3.16 12.23 -14.47
N ASN A 118 1.87 12.61 -14.51
CA ASN A 118 0.99 12.41 -15.66
C ASN A 118 1.03 10.96 -16.19
N LEU A 119 0.94 9.98 -15.28
CA LEU A 119 1.08 8.56 -15.64
C LEU A 119 -0.15 7.97 -16.31
N TYR A 120 -1.24 8.68 -16.36
CA TYR A 120 -2.49 8.26 -17.01
C TYR A 120 -3.27 9.48 -17.51
N ASN A 121 -4.00 9.29 -18.62
CA ASN A 121 -4.93 10.27 -19.12
C ASN A 121 -6.36 9.76 -18.89
N PRO A 122 -7.11 10.30 -17.93
CA PRO A 122 -8.45 9.81 -17.60
C PRO A 122 -9.48 10.03 -18.72
N ASN A 123 -9.17 10.86 -19.73
CA ASN A 123 -10.07 11.16 -20.83
C ASN A 123 -9.91 10.19 -22.02
N ASP A 124 -8.74 9.57 -22.16
CA ASP A 124 -8.41 8.75 -23.33
C ASP A 124 -8.07 7.29 -22.97
N GLU A 125 -7.88 6.99 -21.68
CA GLU A 125 -7.49 5.67 -21.22
C GLU A 125 -8.58 5.10 -20.30
N PHE A 126 -9.04 3.88 -20.60
CA PHE A 126 -10.06 3.19 -19.82
C PHE A 126 -9.46 1.88 -19.28
N HIS A 127 -9.09 1.91 -18.00
CA HIS A 127 -8.52 0.77 -17.30
C HIS A 127 -9.55 0.16 -16.35
N PHE A 128 -10.09 -0.99 -16.74
CA PHE A 128 -11.02 -1.74 -15.91
C PHE A 128 -10.28 -2.71 -14.99
N ALA A 129 -10.78 -2.85 -13.79
CA ALA A 129 -10.31 -3.84 -12.83
C ALA A 129 -11.47 -4.41 -12.03
N TRP A 130 -11.41 -5.71 -11.71
CA TRP A 130 -12.25 -6.32 -10.70
C TRP A 130 -11.54 -6.25 -9.35
N ILE A 131 -12.22 -5.72 -8.35
CA ILE A 131 -11.80 -5.81 -6.95
C ILE A 131 -12.52 -6.99 -6.37
N ILE A 132 -11.76 -7.94 -5.84
CA ILE A 132 -12.25 -9.20 -5.29
C ILE A 132 -11.62 -9.46 -3.93
N ASP A 133 -12.10 -10.48 -3.25
CA ASP A 133 -11.52 -10.94 -1.99
C ASP A 133 -11.62 -9.90 -0.85
N PHE A 134 -12.70 -9.15 -0.80
CA PHE A 134 -12.96 -8.22 0.29
C PHE A 134 -12.95 -8.94 1.64
N PRO A 135 -12.42 -8.33 2.71
CA PRO A 135 -12.64 -8.82 4.07
C PRO A 135 -14.14 -8.90 4.35
N TYR A 136 -14.62 -10.00 4.91
CA TYR A 136 -16.03 -10.12 5.26
C TYR A 136 -16.35 -9.46 6.61
N PHE A 137 -15.38 -9.50 7.54
CA PHE A 137 -15.48 -8.89 8.85
C PHE A 137 -14.37 -7.85 9.06
N ALA A 138 -14.71 -6.80 9.79
CA ALA A 138 -13.77 -5.87 10.40
C ALA A 138 -13.80 -5.98 11.92
N PHE A 139 -12.66 -5.83 12.57
CA PHE A 139 -12.58 -5.77 14.01
C PHE A 139 -12.85 -4.35 14.50
N ASN A 140 -13.90 -4.16 15.29
CA ASN A 140 -14.21 -2.90 15.92
C ASN A 140 -13.48 -2.79 17.26
N GLU A 141 -12.52 -1.88 17.35
CA GLU A 141 -11.71 -1.69 18.57
C GLU A 141 -12.51 -1.08 19.73
N GLU A 142 -13.60 -0.36 19.46
CA GLU A 142 -14.44 0.25 20.50
C GLU A 142 -15.32 -0.81 21.17
N THR A 143 -15.95 -1.67 20.38
CA THR A 143 -16.83 -2.74 20.88
C THR A 143 -16.08 -4.04 21.20
N GLN A 144 -14.78 -4.13 20.80
CA GLN A 144 -13.94 -5.33 20.92
C GLN A 144 -14.58 -6.55 20.27
N SER A 145 -15.28 -6.35 19.14
CA SER A 145 -16.00 -7.39 18.42
C SER A 145 -15.76 -7.36 16.91
N TRP A 146 -16.00 -8.47 16.26
CA TRP A 146 -16.02 -8.55 14.81
C TRP A 146 -17.38 -8.13 14.28
N GLU A 147 -17.41 -7.25 13.31
CA GLU A 147 -18.59 -6.74 12.65
C GLU A 147 -18.50 -7.00 11.14
N THR A 148 -19.64 -7.21 10.48
CA THR A 148 -19.67 -7.37 9.02
C THR A 148 -19.44 -6.04 8.34
N GLU A 149 -18.55 -5.99 7.35
CA GLU A 149 -18.28 -4.77 6.55
C GLU A 149 -19.26 -4.58 5.40
N HIS A 150 -20.08 -5.59 5.10
CA HIS A 150 -20.98 -5.62 3.95
C HIS A 150 -22.43 -5.83 4.34
N HIS A 151 -23.33 -5.66 3.37
CA HIS A 151 -24.76 -5.91 3.55
C HIS A 151 -25.06 -7.33 4.00
N MET A 152 -26.16 -7.50 4.77
CA MET A 152 -26.57 -8.78 5.36
C MET A 152 -26.85 -9.89 4.33
N PHE A 153 -27.01 -9.57 3.06
CA PHE A 153 -27.20 -10.54 1.97
C PHE A 153 -25.89 -10.92 1.27
N THR A 154 -24.76 -10.31 1.64
CA THR A 154 -23.45 -10.76 1.20
C THR A 154 -23.09 -12.05 1.90
N LEU A 155 -22.62 -13.04 1.17
CA LEU A 155 -22.20 -14.33 1.75
C LEU A 155 -20.67 -14.37 1.90
N PRO A 156 -20.16 -15.06 2.91
CA PRO A 156 -18.76 -15.42 2.94
C PRO A 156 -18.46 -16.48 1.87
N GLN A 157 -17.27 -16.45 1.29
CA GLN A 157 -16.82 -17.48 0.35
C GLN A 157 -16.88 -18.87 1.03
N LYS A 158 -17.34 -19.87 0.30
CA LYS A 158 -17.62 -21.24 0.83
C LYS A 158 -16.45 -21.88 1.58
N GLN A 159 -15.23 -21.59 1.14
CA GLN A 159 -14.01 -22.14 1.76
C GLN A 159 -13.78 -21.68 3.22
N TYR A 160 -14.49 -20.64 3.68
CA TYR A 160 -14.38 -20.11 5.04
C TYR A 160 -15.54 -20.46 5.94
N TRP A 161 -16.56 -21.19 5.47
CA TRP A 161 -17.77 -21.48 6.25
C TRP A 161 -17.49 -22.20 7.57
N ASP A 162 -16.54 -23.12 7.59
CA ASP A 162 -16.17 -23.88 8.80
C ASP A 162 -15.25 -23.08 9.75
N THR A 163 -14.80 -21.87 9.33
CA THR A 163 -13.85 -21.06 10.11
C THR A 163 -14.39 -19.68 10.46
N LEU A 164 -15.67 -19.42 10.22
CA LEU A 164 -16.30 -18.10 10.45
C LEU A 164 -16.11 -17.61 11.89
N GLU A 165 -16.24 -18.48 12.88
CA GLU A 165 -16.11 -18.14 14.29
C GLU A 165 -14.67 -18.25 14.80
N SER A 166 -13.91 -19.20 14.27
CA SER A 166 -12.54 -19.48 14.75
C SER A 166 -11.48 -18.54 14.18
N ASP A 167 -11.69 -18.01 12.97
CA ASP A 167 -10.77 -17.08 12.31
C ASP A 167 -11.54 -16.05 11.46
N PRO A 168 -12.36 -15.18 12.07
CA PRO A 168 -13.17 -14.20 11.34
C PRO A 168 -12.31 -13.22 10.55
N GLY A 169 -11.09 -12.93 10.98
CA GLY A 169 -10.17 -12.03 10.29
C GLY A 169 -9.60 -12.56 8.97
N ALA A 170 -9.72 -13.86 8.71
CA ALA A 170 -9.30 -14.45 7.43
C ALA A 170 -10.45 -14.57 6.42
N VAL A 171 -11.70 -14.41 6.89
CA VAL A 171 -12.90 -14.62 6.07
C VAL A 171 -13.00 -13.57 4.99
N LYS A 172 -13.23 -14.01 3.76
CA LYS A 172 -13.48 -13.14 2.61
C LYS A 172 -14.92 -13.26 2.15
N GLY A 173 -15.47 -12.14 1.69
CA GLY A 173 -16.80 -12.07 1.11
C GLY A 173 -16.83 -12.60 -0.33
N ASP A 174 -17.97 -13.16 -0.70
CA ASP A 174 -18.28 -13.56 -2.09
C ASP A 174 -18.96 -12.38 -2.79
N LEU A 175 -18.14 -11.34 -3.05
CA LEU A 175 -18.54 -10.12 -3.74
C LEU A 175 -17.39 -9.59 -4.56
N TYR A 176 -17.72 -8.71 -5.48
CA TYR A 176 -16.77 -8.07 -6.37
C TYR A 176 -17.29 -6.70 -6.81
N ASP A 177 -16.35 -5.77 -7.05
CA ASP A 177 -16.65 -4.45 -7.62
C ASP A 177 -15.95 -4.31 -8.97
N LEU A 178 -16.68 -3.76 -9.94
CA LEU A 178 -16.10 -3.31 -11.19
C LEU A 178 -15.60 -1.87 -11.02
N VAL A 179 -14.34 -1.66 -11.30
CA VAL A 179 -13.69 -0.35 -11.15
C VAL A 179 -13.17 0.12 -12.49
N LEU A 180 -13.44 1.38 -12.82
CA LEU A 180 -12.89 2.09 -13.98
C LEU A 180 -11.99 3.22 -13.52
N ASN A 181 -10.70 3.21 -13.90
CA ASN A 181 -9.72 4.23 -13.54
C ASN A 181 -9.66 4.54 -12.03
N GLY A 182 -9.96 3.54 -11.19
CA GLY A 182 -9.96 3.68 -9.74
C GLY A 182 -11.28 4.18 -9.13
N TYR A 183 -12.34 4.27 -9.92
CA TYR A 183 -13.70 4.58 -9.48
C TYR A 183 -14.59 3.34 -9.63
N GLU A 184 -15.33 3.02 -8.60
CA GLU A 184 -16.36 1.98 -8.61
C GLU A 184 -17.52 2.42 -9.52
N LEU A 185 -18.06 1.48 -10.33
CA LEU A 185 -19.14 1.70 -11.28
C LEU A 185 -20.49 1.22 -10.71
#